data_d0680bea283275bb755126478affc7bb
#
_entry.id   d0680bea283275bb755126478affc7bb
#
_cell.length_a   1.000
_cell.length_b   1.000
_cell.length_c   1.000
_cell.angle_alpha   90.00
_cell.angle_beta   90.00
_cell.angle_gamma   90.00
#
_symmetry.space_group_name_H-M   'P 1'
#
loop_
_entity.id
_entity.type
_entity.pdbx_description
1 polymer ?
#
loop_
_entity_poly.entity_id
_entity_poly.type
_entity_poly.pdbx_seq_one_letter_code
_entity_poly.pdbx_strand_id
1 'polypeptide(L)'
;MKAVWQGTGVNDFKYALFETAKIEEASDAQIKASLKTFDNINSALELINSAEGLEVIFGGCAANTSYTAYVLVTNEAGQEFFTSNEITTEGFETPAETQAWIGTWNAKTSQVISIDGNGNGTLSAQEQTFTFTVSASATDPYVVVIDGLSVLGEENPTIGYVKENTLAIMTNLSIGTDANGIQYMWLPYVSLDGQLAGLNNFGGEVPAHFLTM
;
A
#
# COMPACT_ATOMS: atom_id res chain seq x y z
N MET A 1 5.26 -3.16 -12.74
CA MET A 1 5.24 -4.01 -13.95
C MET A 1 4.58 -3.25 -15.09
N LYS A 2 4.97 -3.54 -16.33
CA LYS A 2 4.45 -2.87 -17.53
C LYS A 2 3.89 -3.91 -18.51
N ALA A 3 2.70 -3.67 -19.07
CA ALA A 3 2.15 -4.43 -20.16
C ALA A 3 1.86 -3.51 -21.36
N VAL A 4 2.05 -4.05 -22.56
CA VAL A 4 1.67 -3.36 -23.80
C VAL A 4 0.70 -4.26 -24.56
N TRP A 5 -0.46 -3.71 -24.90
CA TRP A 5 -1.47 -4.41 -25.70
C TRP A 5 -1.63 -3.73 -27.04
N GLN A 6 -1.59 -4.53 -28.09
CA GLN A 6 -1.74 -4.09 -29.45
C GLN A 6 -2.69 -5.03 -30.20
N GLY A 7 -3.58 -4.48 -30.99
CA GLY A 7 -4.56 -5.22 -31.79
C GLY A 7 -4.97 -4.47 -33.04
N THR A 8 -5.85 -5.07 -33.81
CA THR A 8 -6.46 -4.45 -34.99
C THR A 8 -7.95 -4.72 -34.97
N GLY A 9 -8.76 -3.67 -35.18
CA GLY A 9 -10.22 -3.79 -35.18
C GLY A 9 -10.81 -4.10 -33.79
N VAL A 10 -10.13 -3.69 -32.72
CA VAL A 10 -10.61 -3.81 -31.33
C VAL A 10 -11.66 -2.73 -31.09
N ASN A 11 -12.86 -3.14 -30.64
CA ASN A 11 -14.01 -2.27 -30.39
C ASN A 11 -14.39 -2.19 -28.90
N ASP A 12 -14.02 -3.19 -28.10
CA ASP A 12 -14.11 -3.16 -26.64
C ASP A 12 -12.91 -3.88 -26.02
N PHE A 13 -12.51 -3.42 -24.83
CA PHE A 13 -11.32 -3.90 -24.16
C PHE A 13 -11.52 -3.91 -22.65
N LYS A 14 -11.27 -5.07 -22.04
CA LYS A 14 -11.22 -5.25 -20.58
C LYS A 14 -9.95 -5.97 -20.21
N TYR A 15 -9.41 -5.63 -19.04
CA TYR A 15 -8.16 -6.18 -18.57
C TYR A 15 -8.13 -6.36 -17.05
N ALA A 16 -7.24 -7.21 -16.58
CA ALA A 16 -6.83 -7.30 -15.19
C ALA A 16 -5.44 -7.89 -15.07
N LEU A 17 -4.81 -7.60 -13.93
CA LEU A 17 -3.60 -8.27 -13.48
C LEU A 17 -3.92 -8.98 -12.18
N PHE A 18 -3.55 -10.26 -12.08
CA PHE A 18 -3.68 -11.05 -10.88
C PHE A 18 -2.34 -11.68 -10.51
N GLU A 19 -2.08 -11.80 -9.23
CA GLU A 19 -1.05 -12.71 -8.76
C GLU A 19 -1.44 -14.14 -9.12
N THR A 20 -0.59 -14.84 -9.87
CA THR A 20 -0.92 -16.14 -10.49
C THR A 20 -1.42 -17.14 -9.47
N ALA A 21 -0.76 -17.24 -8.32
CA ALA A 21 -1.14 -18.17 -7.25
C ALA A 21 -2.55 -17.93 -6.68
N LYS A 22 -3.07 -16.69 -6.78
CA LYS A 22 -4.42 -16.36 -6.26
C LYS A 22 -5.56 -16.75 -7.20
N ILE A 23 -5.23 -17.12 -8.43
CA ILE A 23 -6.22 -17.44 -9.47
C ILE A 23 -6.09 -18.84 -10.05
N GLU A 24 -5.21 -19.69 -9.51
CA GLU A 24 -4.97 -21.05 -10.03
C GLU A 24 -6.26 -21.91 -10.12
N GLU A 25 -7.20 -21.71 -9.21
CA GLU A 25 -8.47 -22.43 -9.18
C GLU A 25 -9.63 -21.66 -9.84
N ALA A 26 -9.38 -20.44 -10.34
CA ALA A 26 -10.42 -19.61 -10.92
C ALA A 26 -10.75 -20.06 -12.35
N SER A 27 -12.03 -20.23 -12.66
CA SER A 27 -12.48 -20.47 -14.02
C SER A 27 -12.39 -19.22 -14.90
N ASP A 28 -12.29 -19.38 -16.21
CA ASP A 28 -12.33 -18.27 -17.17
C ASP A 28 -13.53 -17.35 -16.98
N ALA A 29 -14.69 -17.90 -16.61
CA ALA A 29 -15.90 -17.13 -16.35
C ALA A 29 -15.73 -16.20 -15.14
N GLN A 30 -15.09 -16.66 -14.06
CA GLN A 30 -14.81 -15.88 -12.87
C GLN A 30 -13.77 -14.79 -13.16
N ILE A 31 -12.73 -15.13 -13.92
CA ILE A 31 -11.70 -14.17 -14.34
C ILE A 31 -12.33 -13.09 -15.22
N LYS A 32 -13.10 -13.45 -16.24
CA LYS A 32 -13.81 -12.50 -17.14
C LYS A 32 -14.72 -11.55 -16.35
N ALA A 33 -15.43 -12.04 -15.32
CA ALA A 33 -16.31 -11.23 -14.49
C ALA A 33 -15.55 -10.19 -13.62
N SER A 34 -14.26 -10.42 -13.39
CA SER A 34 -13.37 -9.55 -12.57
C SER A 34 -12.58 -8.54 -13.41
N LEU A 35 -12.67 -8.60 -14.74
CA LEU A 35 -11.96 -7.68 -15.62
C LEU A 35 -12.53 -6.26 -15.51
N LYS A 36 -11.63 -5.27 -15.60
CA LYS A 36 -11.94 -3.84 -15.51
C LYS A 36 -11.92 -3.20 -16.89
N THR A 37 -12.78 -2.23 -17.09
CA THR A 37 -12.76 -1.34 -18.25
C THR A 37 -11.91 -0.10 -17.95
N PHE A 38 -11.30 0.51 -18.93
CA PHE A 38 -10.64 1.79 -18.76
C PHE A 38 -11.66 2.92 -18.57
N ASP A 39 -11.33 3.89 -17.70
CA ASP A 39 -12.16 5.07 -17.48
C ASP A 39 -12.35 5.88 -18.78
N ASN A 40 -11.33 5.95 -19.60
CA ASN A 40 -11.38 6.55 -20.94
C ASN A 40 -11.18 5.49 -22.03
N ILE A 41 -12.20 4.67 -22.24
CA ILE A 41 -12.14 3.54 -23.17
C ILE A 41 -11.82 3.97 -24.61
N ASN A 42 -12.34 5.11 -25.07
CA ASN A 42 -12.11 5.56 -26.44
C ASN A 42 -10.64 5.83 -26.72
N SER A 43 -9.95 6.56 -25.84
CA SER A 43 -8.51 6.80 -25.98
C SER A 43 -7.69 5.50 -25.85
N ALA A 44 -8.11 4.57 -25.01
CA ALA A 44 -7.46 3.26 -24.90
C ALA A 44 -7.60 2.46 -26.21
N LEU A 45 -8.79 2.48 -26.84
CA LEU A 45 -9.05 1.80 -28.12
C LEU A 45 -8.25 2.41 -29.27
N GLU A 46 -8.09 3.74 -29.32
CA GLU A 46 -7.22 4.41 -30.29
C GLU A 46 -5.78 3.91 -30.19
N LEU A 47 -5.25 3.81 -28.97
CA LEU A 47 -3.88 3.32 -28.71
C LEU A 47 -3.73 1.84 -29.04
N ILE A 48 -4.66 0.99 -28.60
CA ILE A 48 -4.62 -0.46 -28.88
C ILE A 48 -4.59 -0.73 -30.38
N ASN A 49 -5.38 0.01 -31.17
CA ASN A 49 -5.44 -0.13 -32.64
C ASN A 49 -4.31 0.59 -33.37
N SER A 50 -3.44 1.32 -32.66
CA SER A 50 -2.26 1.99 -33.24
C SER A 50 -1.05 1.06 -33.34
N ALA A 51 -0.03 1.51 -34.07
CA ALA A 51 1.24 0.79 -34.16
C ALA A 51 2.03 0.81 -32.85
N GLU A 52 1.77 1.75 -31.95
CA GLU A 52 2.45 1.91 -30.67
C GLU A 52 1.86 1.00 -29.59
N GLY A 53 0.56 0.71 -29.67
CA GLY A 53 -0.17 -0.05 -28.65
C GLY A 53 -0.50 0.76 -27.40
N LEU A 54 -1.30 0.17 -26.51
CA LEU A 54 -1.64 0.71 -25.21
C LEU A 54 -0.66 0.20 -24.16
N GLU A 55 0.07 1.11 -23.55
CA GLU A 55 0.93 0.83 -22.41
C GLU A 55 0.17 1.02 -21.09
N VAL A 56 0.21 0.01 -20.21
CA VAL A 56 -0.36 0.06 -18.86
C VAL A 56 0.70 -0.28 -17.85
N ILE A 57 0.83 0.58 -16.84
CA ILE A 57 1.75 0.39 -15.72
C ILE A 57 0.96 -0.13 -14.51
N PHE A 58 1.34 -1.30 -14.02
CA PHE A 58 0.82 -1.87 -12.79
C PHE A 58 1.81 -1.60 -11.65
N GLY A 59 1.38 -0.77 -10.70
CA GLY A 59 2.13 -0.51 -9.47
C GLY A 59 1.86 -1.55 -8.38
N GLY A 60 2.71 -1.59 -7.35
CA GLY A 60 2.49 -2.42 -6.16
C GLY A 60 2.67 -3.93 -6.37
N CYS A 61 3.33 -4.35 -7.46
CA CYS A 61 3.66 -5.75 -7.66
C CYS A 61 4.80 -6.16 -6.70
N ALA A 62 4.59 -7.28 -6.00
CA ALA A 62 5.61 -7.85 -5.12
C ALA A 62 6.80 -8.40 -5.93
N ALA A 63 7.98 -8.37 -5.35
CA ALA A 63 9.20 -8.94 -5.93
C ALA A 63 9.13 -10.47 -5.99
N ASN A 64 9.83 -11.09 -6.94
CA ASN A 64 9.88 -12.55 -7.14
C ASN A 64 8.50 -13.22 -7.20
N THR A 65 7.51 -12.54 -7.74
CA THR A 65 6.12 -13.00 -7.73
C THR A 65 5.60 -13.10 -9.16
N SER A 66 4.95 -14.23 -9.49
CA SER A 66 4.32 -14.42 -10.79
C SER A 66 2.96 -13.74 -10.85
N TYR A 67 2.75 -12.99 -11.91
CA TYR A 67 1.50 -12.31 -12.23
C TYR A 67 1.00 -12.73 -13.61
N THR A 68 -0.31 -12.92 -13.73
CA THR A 68 -0.96 -13.16 -15.01
C THR A 68 -1.80 -11.95 -15.41
N ALA A 69 -1.44 -11.33 -16.54
CA ALA A 69 -2.22 -10.28 -17.16
C ALA A 69 -3.25 -10.90 -18.11
N TYR A 70 -4.52 -10.63 -17.86
CA TYR A 70 -5.63 -11.09 -18.71
C TYR A 70 -6.19 -9.94 -19.51
N VAL A 71 -6.63 -10.27 -20.72
CA VAL A 71 -7.32 -9.34 -21.59
C VAL A 71 -8.50 -10.03 -22.28
N LEU A 72 -9.61 -9.31 -22.34
CA LEU A 72 -10.79 -9.63 -23.13
C LEU A 72 -11.01 -8.51 -24.12
N VAL A 73 -10.94 -8.81 -25.40
CA VAL A 73 -11.22 -7.87 -26.47
C VAL A 73 -12.44 -8.31 -27.26
N THR A 74 -13.21 -7.36 -27.75
CA THR A 74 -14.31 -7.59 -28.70
C THR A 74 -14.00 -6.84 -29.99
N ASN A 75 -14.11 -7.48 -31.14
CA ASN A 75 -13.93 -6.84 -32.43
C ASN A 75 -15.24 -6.19 -32.94
N GLU A 76 -15.15 -5.48 -34.08
CA GLU A 76 -16.33 -4.84 -34.72
C GLU A 76 -17.45 -5.82 -35.08
N ALA A 77 -17.14 -7.10 -35.31
CA ALA A 77 -18.12 -8.16 -35.55
C ALA A 77 -18.77 -8.74 -34.28
N GLY A 78 -18.41 -8.23 -33.10
CA GLY A 78 -18.88 -8.70 -31.80
C GLY A 78 -18.27 -10.01 -31.34
N GLN A 79 -17.18 -10.46 -31.94
CA GLN A 79 -16.47 -11.66 -31.51
C GLN A 79 -15.54 -11.34 -30.36
N GLU A 80 -15.57 -12.18 -29.32
CA GLU A 80 -14.72 -12.07 -28.13
C GLU A 80 -13.45 -12.91 -28.26
N PHE A 81 -12.34 -12.33 -27.87
CA PHE A 81 -11.05 -13.01 -27.73
C PHE A 81 -10.53 -12.79 -26.30
N PHE A 82 -10.32 -13.91 -25.60
CA PHE A 82 -9.82 -13.91 -24.24
C PHE A 82 -8.44 -14.55 -24.21
N THR A 83 -7.45 -13.85 -23.73
CA THR A 83 -6.05 -14.31 -23.65
C THR A 83 -5.35 -13.80 -22.40
N SER A 84 -4.22 -14.42 -22.09
CA SER A 84 -3.40 -14.04 -20.94
C SER A 84 -1.92 -14.18 -21.25
N ASN A 85 -1.10 -13.47 -20.46
CA ASN A 85 0.34 -13.66 -20.44
C ASN A 85 0.82 -13.61 -18.99
N GLU A 86 1.69 -14.53 -18.63
CA GLU A 86 2.31 -14.60 -17.31
C GLU A 86 3.72 -14.00 -17.35
N ILE A 87 4.07 -13.28 -16.28
CA ILE A 87 5.39 -12.73 -16.07
C ILE A 87 5.73 -12.77 -14.57
N THR A 88 6.96 -13.14 -14.24
CA THR A 88 7.48 -13.06 -12.88
C THR A 88 8.26 -11.76 -12.72
N THR A 89 7.95 -11.01 -11.65
CA THR A 89 8.68 -9.80 -11.32
C THR A 89 10.09 -10.12 -10.86
N GLU A 90 11.01 -9.22 -11.14
CA GLU A 90 12.38 -9.34 -10.63
C GLU A 90 12.41 -9.17 -9.11
N GLY A 91 13.39 -9.82 -8.45
CA GLY A 91 13.69 -9.63 -7.05
C GLY A 91 14.48 -8.33 -6.82
N PHE A 92 14.47 -7.88 -5.58
CA PHE A 92 15.40 -6.86 -5.10
C PHE A 92 16.07 -7.35 -3.81
N GLU A 93 17.27 -6.84 -3.55
CA GLU A 93 17.92 -7.02 -2.27
C GLU A 93 17.48 -5.92 -1.31
N THR A 94 17.15 -6.29 -0.07
CA THR A 94 16.86 -5.32 0.98
C THR A 94 18.17 -4.65 1.40
N PRO A 95 18.30 -3.31 1.27
CA PRO A 95 19.52 -2.60 1.65
C PRO A 95 19.88 -2.81 3.13
N ALA A 96 21.17 -2.72 3.45
CA ALA A 96 21.66 -2.92 4.81
C ALA A 96 21.01 -1.97 5.82
N GLU A 97 20.72 -0.73 5.43
CA GLU A 97 20.02 0.24 6.27
C GLU A 97 18.56 -0.18 6.58
N THR A 98 17.86 -0.78 5.63
CA THR A 98 16.51 -1.34 5.86
C THR A 98 16.58 -2.63 6.67
N GLN A 99 17.56 -3.50 6.37
CA GLN A 99 17.77 -4.75 7.09
C GLN A 99 18.03 -4.53 8.58
N ALA A 100 18.67 -3.43 8.96
CA ALA A 100 18.95 -3.07 10.34
C ALA A 100 17.67 -2.83 11.17
N TRP A 101 16.57 -2.46 10.54
CA TRP A 101 15.28 -2.26 11.22
C TRP A 101 14.44 -3.53 11.33
N ILE A 102 14.73 -4.57 10.53
CA ILE A 102 13.93 -5.81 10.53
C ILE A 102 14.14 -6.60 11.83
N GLY A 103 13.05 -6.96 12.47
CA GLY A 103 13.07 -7.72 13.72
C GLY A 103 11.97 -7.31 14.69
N THR A 104 12.11 -7.79 15.91
CA THR A 104 11.17 -7.49 17.00
C THR A 104 11.76 -6.43 17.92
N TRP A 105 10.97 -5.41 18.21
CA TRP A 105 11.38 -4.24 18.97
C TRP A 105 10.52 -4.07 20.22
N ASN A 106 11.14 -3.64 21.31
CA ASN A 106 10.42 -3.25 22.51
C ASN A 106 10.34 -1.73 22.56
N ALA A 107 9.11 -1.21 22.68
CA ALA A 107 8.84 0.21 22.82
C ALA A 107 8.35 0.52 24.23
N LYS A 108 8.70 1.71 24.69
CA LYS A 108 8.22 2.28 25.95
C LYS A 108 7.71 3.68 25.67
N THR A 109 6.44 3.94 26.02
CA THR A 109 5.90 5.30 26.02
C THR A 109 6.03 5.89 27.41
N SER A 110 6.29 7.19 27.50
CA SER A 110 6.30 7.92 28.79
C SER A 110 5.02 8.72 29.02
N GLN A 111 4.25 8.93 27.98
CA GLN A 111 3.05 9.75 28.01
C GLN A 111 1.97 9.22 27.08
N VAL A 112 0.72 9.38 27.48
CA VAL A 112 -0.47 9.06 26.67
C VAL A 112 -1.33 10.31 26.50
N ILE A 113 -1.82 10.51 25.30
CA ILE A 113 -2.78 11.57 24.98
C ILE A 113 -4.16 10.96 24.97
N SER A 114 -5.07 11.52 25.77
CA SER A 114 -6.50 11.22 25.69
C SER A 114 -7.20 12.42 25.03
N ILE A 115 -7.99 12.17 23.99
CA ILE A 115 -8.78 13.20 23.29
C ILE A 115 -10.24 13.00 23.67
N ASP A 116 -10.87 14.07 24.18
CA ASP A 116 -12.29 14.06 24.53
C ASP A 116 -13.18 14.19 23.29
N GLY A 117 -14.51 14.02 23.47
CA GLY A 117 -15.48 14.14 22.38
C GLY A 117 -15.57 15.52 21.74
N ASN A 118 -14.93 16.54 22.29
CA ASN A 118 -14.82 17.91 21.74
C ASN A 118 -13.49 18.15 21.02
N GLY A 119 -12.61 17.15 20.97
CA GLY A 119 -11.28 17.26 20.37
C GLY A 119 -10.21 17.88 21.29
N ASN A 120 -10.49 18.05 22.60
CA ASN A 120 -9.48 18.57 23.52
C ASN A 120 -8.56 17.42 23.97
N GLY A 121 -7.25 17.62 23.80
CA GLY A 121 -6.23 16.67 24.21
C GLY A 121 -5.81 16.89 25.66
N THR A 122 -5.74 15.81 26.44
CA THR A 122 -5.14 15.78 27.77
C THR A 122 -3.93 14.87 27.74
N LEU A 123 -2.76 15.40 28.11
CA LEU A 123 -1.53 14.65 28.26
C LEU A 123 -1.44 14.11 29.68
N SER A 124 -1.26 12.81 29.82
CA SER A 124 -1.03 12.15 31.10
C SER A 124 0.30 11.40 31.08
N ALA A 125 1.04 11.47 32.19
CA ALA A 125 2.22 10.64 32.39
C ALA A 125 1.76 9.20 32.61
N GLN A 126 1.93 8.36 31.60
CA GLN A 126 1.62 6.93 31.70
C GLN A 126 2.68 6.13 30.95
N GLU A 127 3.40 5.29 31.69
CA GLU A 127 4.33 4.36 31.05
C GLU A 127 3.56 3.15 30.51
N GLN A 128 3.73 2.89 29.23
CA GLN A 128 3.30 1.64 28.59
C GLN A 128 4.48 1.02 27.88
N THR A 129 4.59 -0.29 27.99
CA THR A 129 5.54 -1.08 27.21
C THR A 129 4.78 -1.98 26.27
N PHE A 130 5.24 -2.06 25.02
CA PHE A 130 4.67 -2.95 24.02
C PHE A 130 5.77 -3.44 23.09
N THR A 131 5.48 -4.51 22.38
CA THR A 131 6.38 -5.10 21.41
C THR A 131 5.77 -4.93 20.02
N PHE A 132 6.58 -4.56 19.04
CA PHE A 132 6.18 -4.51 17.65
C PHE A 132 7.20 -5.24 16.77
N THR A 133 6.76 -5.68 15.60
CA THR A 133 7.60 -6.39 14.62
C THR A 133 7.73 -5.57 13.35
N VAL A 134 8.95 -5.46 12.85
CA VAL A 134 9.27 -4.82 11.58
C VAL A 134 9.68 -5.91 10.60
N SER A 135 9.03 -5.93 9.44
CA SER A 135 9.34 -6.83 8.34
C SER A 135 9.60 -6.06 7.03
N ALA A 136 10.35 -6.66 6.11
CA ALA A 136 10.59 -6.05 4.80
C ALA A 136 9.29 -5.98 3.99
N SER A 137 9.12 -4.90 3.23
CA SER A 137 8.09 -4.83 2.20
C SER A 137 8.41 -5.81 1.07
N ALA A 138 7.37 -6.42 0.50
CA ALA A 138 7.51 -7.24 -0.70
C ALA A 138 7.59 -6.40 -1.99
N THR A 139 7.31 -5.10 -1.93
CA THR A 139 7.13 -4.23 -3.11
C THR A 139 8.18 -3.14 -3.26
N ASP A 140 8.90 -2.82 -2.19
CA ASP A 140 9.90 -1.74 -2.18
C ASP A 140 11.01 -2.04 -1.16
N PRO A 141 12.30 -2.00 -1.55
CA PRO A 141 13.43 -2.32 -0.68
C PRO A 141 13.67 -1.33 0.46
N TYR A 142 13.14 -0.12 0.38
CA TYR A 142 13.25 0.92 1.40
C TYR A 142 11.99 1.07 2.26
N VAL A 143 11.01 0.21 2.05
CA VAL A 143 9.77 0.20 2.82
C VAL A 143 9.75 -0.99 3.77
N VAL A 144 9.26 -0.76 4.96
CA VAL A 144 9.00 -1.81 5.96
C VAL A 144 7.54 -1.82 6.37
N VAL A 145 7.06 -2.99 6.77
CA VAL A 145 5.75 -3.19 7.38
C VAL A 145 5.95 -3.33 8.88
N ILE A 146 5.19 -2.61 9.68
CA ILE A 146 5.30 -2.56 11.13
C ILE A 146 3.99 -3.04 11.74
N ASP A 147 4.07 -4.18 12.43
CA ASP A 147 2.94 -4.81 13.10
C ASP A 147 3.06 -4.62 14.60
N GLY A 148 1.94 -4.36 15.29
CA GLY A 148 1.88 -4.24 16.74
C GLY A 148 2.38 -2.90 17.29
N LEU A 149 2.58 -1.87 16.46
CA LEU A 149 3.04 -0.55 16.91
C LEU A 149 1.97 0.22 17.71
N SER A 150 0.82 -0.35 17.95
CA SER A 150 -0.28 0.27 18.68
C SER A 150 -0.82 -0.63 19.78
N VAL A 151 -1.59 -0.05 20.69
CA VAL A 151 -2.33 -0.79 21.72
C VAL A 151 -3.41 -1.74 21.14
N LEU A 152 -3.67 -1.65 19.83
CA LEU A 152 -4.59 -2.54 19.12
C LEU A 152 -3.96 -3.87 18.68
N GLY A 153 -2.64 -4.02 18.84
CA GLY A 153 -1.92 -5.24 18.46
C GLY A 153 -1.65 -5.37 16.96
N GLU A 154 -1.52 -6.61 16.48
CA GLU A 154 -0.98 -6.95 15.16
C GLU A 154 -1.99 -6.84 14.02
N GLU A 155 -3.27 -6.56 14.27
CA GLU A 155 -4.32 -6.62 13.24
C GLU A 155 -4.29 -5.47 12.22
N ASN A 156 -3.49 -4.43 12.48
CA ASN A 156 -3.45 -3.24 11.64
C ASN A 156 -2.01 -2.77 11.42
N PRO A 157 -1.30 -3.36 10.45
CA PRO A 157 0.06 -2.96 10.14
C PRO A 157 0.13 -1.53 9.59
N THR A 158 1.19 -0.82 9.93
CA THR A 158 1.53 0.46 9.31
C THR A 158 2.77 0.33 8.44
N ILE A 159 3.06 1.34 7.63
CA ILE A 159 4.22 1.36 6.74
C ILE A 159 5.23 2.37 7.25
N GLY A 160 6.50 1.97 7.21
CA GLY A 160 7.63 2.86 7.45
C GLY A 160 8.54 2.96 6.23
N TYR A 161 9.15 4.12 6.06
CA TYR A 161 10.17 4.37 5.03
C TYR A 161 11.53 4.50 5.69
N VAL A 162 12.51 3.77 5.17
CA VAL A 162 13.89 3.82 5.68
C VAL A 162 14.74 4.71 4.77
N LYS A 163 15.43 5.67 5.36
CA LYS A 163 16.40 6.53 4.67
C LYS A 163 17.48 6.98 5.65
N GLU A 164 18.74 6.80 5.25
CA GLU A 164 19.90 7.26 6.03
C GLU A 164 19.86 6.79 7.50
N ASN A 165 19.58 5.48 7.71
CA ASN A 165 19.42 4.83 9.02
C ASN A 165 18.25 5.39 9.87
N THR A 166 17.33 6.09 9.26
CA THR A 166 16.14 6.63 9.92
C THR A 166 14.90 5.93 9.41
N LEU A 167 14.00 5.55 10.32
CA LEU A 167 12.69 5.00 10.01
C LEU A 167 11.64 6.10 10.15
N ALA A 168 11.05 6.51 9.05
CA ALA A 168 9.94 7.45 9.01
C ALA A 168 8.60 6.71 8.96
N ILE A 169 7.71 6.97 9.89
CA ILE A 169 6.36 6.38 9.93
C ILE A 169 5.36 7.42 9.44
N MET A 170 4.46 7.01 8.53
CA MET A 170 3.40 7.88 8.05
C MET A 170 2.40 8.19 9.18
N THR A 171 2.01 9.44 9.26
CA THR A 171 1.00 9.93 10.19
C THR A 171 -0.36 10.14 9.51
N ASN A 172 -1.42 10.41 10.28
CA ASN A 172 -2.81 10.51 9.79
C ASN A 172 -3.35 9.24 9.16
N LEU A 173 -2.78 8.09 9.49
CA LEU A 173 -3.30 6.79 9.09
C LEU A 173 -4.22 6.23 10.17
N SER A 174 -5.31 5.61 9.74
CA SER A 174 -6.10 4.75 10.63
C SER A 174 -5.27 3.53 10.98
N ILE A 175 -5.14 3.25 12.28
CA ILE A 175 -4.46 2.06 12.81
C ILE A 175 -5.45 0.96 13.22
N GLY A 176 -6.74 1.20 13.05
CA GLY A 176 -7.79 0.22 13.27
C GLY A 176 -8.87 0.65 14.24
N THR A 177 -9.74 -0.29 14.57
CA THR A 177 -10.89 -0.10 15.45
C THR A 177 -10.88 -1.17 16.53
N ASP A 178 -11.07 -0.78 17.78
CA ASP A 178 -11.13 -1.74 18.90
C ASP A 178 -12.46 -2.51 18.94
N ALA A 179 -12.58 -3.46 19.85
CA ALA A 179 -13.77 -4.28 20.04
C ALA A 179 -15.04 -3.47 20.42
N ASN A 180 -14.87 -2.21 20.86
CA ASN A 180 -15.96 -1.30 21.21
C ASN A 180 -16.34 -0.39 20.03
N GLY A 181 -15.70 -0.52 18.86
CA GLY A 181 -15.94 0.30 17.68
C GLY A 181 -15.22 1.66 17.72
N ILE A 182 -14.24 1.86 18.61
CA ILE A 182 -13.47 3.10 18.70
C ILE A 182 -12.35 3.04 17.67
N GLN A 183 -12.35 4.00 16.74
CA GLN A 183 -11.32 4.12 15.73
C GLN A 183 -10.09 4.83 16.28
N TYR A 184 -8.92 4.25 16.05
CA TYR A 184 -7.61 4.80 16.43
C TYR A 184 -6.87 5.30 15.20
N MET A 185 -6.10 6.37 15.38
CA MET A 185 -5.33 6.99 14.32
C MET A 185 -3.95 7.40 14.83
N TRP A 186 -2.93 7.27 13.98
CA TRP A 186 -1.65 7.93 14.20
C TRP A 186 -1.79 9.42 13.94
N LEU A 187 -1.69 10.20 15.01
CA LEU A 187 -1.72 11.66 14.93
C LEU A 187 -0.31 12.23 15.15
N PRO A 188 0.11 13.19 14.32
CA PRO A 188 1.37 13.87 14.51
C PRO A 188 1.22 14.95 15.58
N TYR A 189 1.27 14.57 16.83
CA TYR A 189 1.38 15.51 17.94
C TYR A 189 2.83 15.61 18.41
N VAL A 190 3.31 16.83 18.56
CA VAL A 190 4.61 17.12 19.16
C VAL A 190 4.37 17.78 20.49
N SER A 191 5.02 17.31 21.56
CA SER A 191 5.05 17.99 22.83
C SER A 191 6.14 19.08 22.78
N LEU A 192 5.74 20.34 22.78
CA LEU A 192 6.64 21.47 22.98
C LEU A 192 6.41 21.99 24.39
N ASP A 193 7.44 21.90 25.23
CA ASP A 193 7.42 22.38 26.63
C ASP A 193 6.24 21.85 27.47
N GLY A 194 5.86 20.59 27.25
CA GLY A 194 4.75 19.95 27.96
C GLY A 194 3.36 20.35 27.44
N GLN A 195 3.27 21.11 26.36
CA GLN A 195 2.02 21.41 25.68
C GLN A 195 1.89 20.67 24.36
N LEU A 196 0.69 20.15 24.07
CA LEU A 196 0.38 19.54 22.80
C LEU A 196 0.23 20.59 21.71
N ALA A 197 1.10 20.56 20.72
CA ALA A 197 0.95 21.33 19.50
C ALA A 197 0.43 20.44 18.38
N GLY A 198 -0.76 20.73 17.86
CA GLY A 198 -1.30 20.09 16.68
C GLY A 198 -0.59 20.53 15.40
N LEU A 199 -0.76 19.78 14.33
CA LEU A 199 -0.17 20.02 12.99
C LEU A 199 -0.37 21.45 12.44
N ASN A 200 -1.49 22.07 12.75
CA ASN A 200 -1.81 23.42 12.26
C ASN A 200 -0.82 24.49 12.74
N ASN A 201 -0.03 24.21 13.77
CA ASN A 201 0.96 25.12 14.30
C ASN A 201 2.31 25.09 13.56
N PHE A 202 2.48 24.12 12.63
CA PHE A 202 3.73 23.90 11.87
C PHE A 202 3.63 24.31 10.40
N GLY A 203 2.67 25.12 10.00
CA GLY A 203 2.57 25.63 8.63
C GLY A 203 2.20 24.58 7.59
N GLY A 204 1.60 23.46 8.00
CA GLY A 204 1.17 22.38 7.10
C GLY A 204 2.23 21.33 6.79
N GLU A 205 3.45 21.47 7.26
CA GLU A 205 4.44 20.40 7.22
C GLU A 205 4.24 19.46 8.41
N VAL A 206 4.03 18.19 8.11
CA VAL A 206 3.94 17.11 9.11
C VAL A 206 5.36 16.74 9.50
N PRO A 207 5.82 16.99 10.72
CA PRO A 207 7.08 16.42 11.16
C PRO A 207 6.93 14.89 11.17
N ALA A 208 7.66 14.21 10.32
CA ALA A 208 7.77 12.77 10.39
C ALA A 208 8.34 12.42 11.77
N HIS A 209 7.70 11.50 12.50
CA HIS A 209 8.30 10.97 13.71
C HIS A 209 9.40 10.02 13.28
N PHE A 210 10.64 10.44 13.52
CA PHE A 210 11.82 9.63 13.23
C PHE A 210 12.16 8.79 14.45
N LEU A 211 12.18 7.48 14.26
CA LEU A 211 12.87 6.59 15.18
C LEU A 211 14.33 6.52 14.71
N THR A 212 15.26 6.91 15.57
CA THR A 212 16.70 6.71 15.34
C THR A 212 17.17 5.55 16.18
N MET A 213 18.02 4.69 15.59
CA MET A 213 18.74 3.66 16.34
C MET A 213 19.80 4.28 17.23
#